data_1797cb8c0c273abb9a2b17dc7feb48a4
#
_entry.id   1797cb8c0c273abb9a2b17dc7feb48a4
#
_cell.length_a   1.000
_cell.length_b   1.000
_cell.length_c   1.000
_cell.angle_alpha   90.00
_cell.angle_beta   90.00
_cell.angle_gamma   90.00
#
_symmetry.space_group_name_H-M   'P 1'
#
loop_
_entity.id
_entity.type
_entity.pdbx_description
1 polymer ?
#
loop_
_entity_poly.entity_id
_entity_poly.type
_entity_poly.pdbx_seq_one_letter_code
_entity_poly.pdbx_strand_id
1 'polypeptide(L)'
;AHELNQKVIAFFDTIVAECGKPKHEYESCAIPEELFDAIKEIVPPAEMEQAVFTDEKQIREDNIRQITEKLEEAFIDNEEWLSLLGEAIYQYQKKTVRKMILKDHKRPDGRAIDQIRPLAAEVDLLPRVHGSAMFTRGQTQICTVTTLAPLSEAQRLDGLDESETTKRYMHHYNF
;
A
#
# COMPACT_ATOMS: atom_id res chain seq x y z
N ALA A 1 -7.60 12.29 23.34
CA ALA A 1 -6.38 12.22 22.51
C ALA A 1 -6.12 13.53 21.74
N HIS A 2 -7.09 14.07 20.99
CA HIS A 2 -6.93 15.30 20.20
C HIS A 2 -6.45 16.50 21.03
N GLU A 3 -7.11 16.78 22.16
CA GLU A 3 -6.77 17.90 23.05
C GLU A 3 -5.36 17.76 23.64
N LEU A 4 -4.92 16.54 23.97
CA LEU A 4 -3.56 16.29 24.43
C LEU A 4 -2.55 16.51 23.31
N ASN A 5 -2.85 16.06 22.10
CA ASN A 5 -2.00 16.31 20.94
C ASN A 5 -1.83 17.81 20.67
N GLN A 6 -2.87 18.61 20.82
CA GLN A 6 -2.78 20.06 20.66
C GLN A 6 -1.84 20.71 21.69
N LYS A 7 -1.85 20.22 22.94
CA LYS A 7 -0.90 20.70 23.97
C LYS A 7 0.56 20.34 23.63
N VAL A 8 0.77 19.13 23.11
CA VAL A 8 2.11 18.67 22.68
C VAL A 8 2.59 19.49 21.47
N ILE A 9 1.74 19.73 20.49
CA ILE A 9 2.05 20.56 19.33
C ILE A 9 2.43 21.98 19.78
N ALA A 10 1.63 22.61 20.64
CA ALA A 10 1.92 23.93 21.15
C ALA A 10 3.25 24.00 21.90
N PHE A 11 3.63 22.94 22.63
CA PHE A 11 4.93 22.83 23.26
C PHE A 11 6.07 22.76 22.23
N PHE A 12 5.91 21.94 21.17
CA PHE A 12 6.90 21.89 20.09
C PHE A 12 7.04 23.23 19.36
N ASP A 13 5.95 23.98 19.19
CA ASP A 13 5.99 25.29 18.57
C ASP A 13 6.84 26.27 19.37
N THR A 14 6.85 26.17 20.71
CA THR A 14 7.74 27.01 21.54
C THR A 14 9.23 26.65 21.32
N ILE A 15 9.56 25.37 21.19
CA ILE A 15 10.92 24.91 20.89
C ILE A 15 11.34 25.39 19.50
N VAL A 16 10.46 25.28 18.52
CA VAL A 16 10.74 25.76 17.15
C VAL A 16 10.96 27.28 17.12
N ALA A 17 10.21 28.04 17.92
CA ALA A 17 10.38 29.50 18.01
C ALA A 17 11.74 29.90 18.61
N GLU A 18 12.26 29.11 19.56
CA GLU A 18 13.54 29.40 20.22
C GLU A 18 14.76 28.86 19.47
N CYS A 19 14.69 27.64 18.95
CA CYS A 19 15.81 26.87 18.39
C CYS A 19 15.67 26.52 16.95
N GLY A 20 14.50 26.80 16.32
CA GLY A 20 14.20 26.41 14.95
C GLY A 20 15.14 27.04 13.94
N LYS A 21 15.47 26.28 12.90
CA LYS A 21 16.23 26.77 11.74
C LYS A 21 15.30 26.97 10.56
N PRO A 22 15.59 27.91 9.66
CA PRO A 22 14.84 28.03 8.39
C PRO A 22 14.85 26.69 7.66
N LYS A 23 13.70 26.31 7.09
CA LYS A 23 13.63 25.12 6.25
C LYS A 23 14.40 25.36 4.95
N HIS A 24 15.04 24.31 4.46
CA HIS A 24 15.68 24.37 3.15
C HIS A 24 14.61 24.48 2.05
N GLU A 25 14.92 25.26 1.05
CA GLU A 25 14.14 25.26 -0.19
C GLU A 25 14.35 23.94 -0.92
N TYR A 26 13.31 23.44 -1.56
CA TYR A 26 13.35 22.23 -2.37
C TYR A 26 12.47 22.40 -3.60
N GLU A 27 12.85 21.76 -4.67
CA GLU A 27 12.01 21.65 -5.85
C GLU A 27 10.92 20.61 -5.64
N SER A 28 9.69 21.01 -5.90
CA SER A 28 8.54 20.11 -5.73
C SER A 28 8.42 19.19 -6.95
N CYS A 29 8.36 17.87 -6.69
CA CYS A 29 8.00 16.89 -7.72
C CYS A 29 6.47 16.76 -7.88
N ALA A 30 5.70 17.82 -7.58
CA ALA A 30 4.26 17.83 -7.78
C ALA A 30 3.95 17.74 -9.26
N ILE A 31 2.94 16.93 -9.59
CA ILE A 31 2.53 16.71 -10.99
C ILE A 31 1.78 17.97 -11.46
N PRO A 32 2.18 18.55 -12.61
CA PRO A 32 1.49 19.69 -13.19
C PRO A 32 0.03 19.34 -13.53
N GLU A 33 -0.88 20.31 -13.32
CA GLU A 33 -2.31 20.11 -13.69
C GLU A 33 -2.47 19.91 -15.20
N GLU A 34 -1.63 20.55 -15.99
CA GLU A 34 -1.58 20.41 -17.46
C GLU A 34 -1.34 18.96 -17.89
N LEU A 35 -0.44 18.23 -17.22
CA LEU A 35 -0.21 16.82 -17.49
C LEU A 35 -1.45 15.98 -17.13
N PHE A 36 -2.13 16.28 -16.00
CA PHE A 36 -3.36 15.59 -15.65
C PHE A 36 -4.47 15.81 -16.67
N ASP A 37 -4.59 17.02 -17.21
CA ASP A 37 -5.64 17.32 -18.18
C ASP A 37 -5.32 16.67 -19.52
N ALA A 38 -4.06 16.68 -19.98
CA ALA A 38 -3.63 15.95 -21.16
C ALA A 38 -3.87 14.42 -21.03
N ILE A 39 -3.60 13.85 -19.87
CA ILE A 39 -3.90 12.42 -19.61
C ILE A 39 -5.40 12.14 -19.73
N LYS A 40 -6.27 13.01 -19.19
CA LYS A 40 -7.72 12.82 -19.24
C LYS A 40 -8.30 13.00 -20.65
N GLU A 41 -7.67 13.79 -21.51
CA GLU A 41 -8.05 13.92 -22.92
C GLU A 41 -7.79 12.61 -23.68
N ILE A 42 -6.66 11.95 -23.42
CA ILE A 42 -6.27 10.70 -24.07
C ILE A 42 -6.99 9.50 -23.45
N VAL A 43 -7.11 9.50 -22.12
CA VAL A 43 -7.75 8.44 -21.30
C VAL A 43 -8.89 9.07 -20.50
N PRO A 44 -10.11 9.11 -21.05
CA PRO A 44 -11.27 9.64 -20.34
C PRO A 44 -11.55 8.91 -19.01
N PRO A 45 -12.20 9.56 -18.03
CA PRO A 45 -12.51 8.94 -16.74
C PRO A 45 -13.28 7.62 -16.83
N ALA A 46 -14.13 7.44 -17.84
CA ALA A 46 -14.87 6.20 -18.07
C ALA A 46 -13.93 5.04 -18.47
N GLU A 47 -12.90 5.31 -19.30
CA GLU A 47 -11.91 4.31 -19.71
C GLU A 47 -11.06 3.88 -18.51
N MET A 48 -10.60 4.85 -17.68
CA MET A 48 -9.87 4.55 -16.45
C MET A 48 -10.73 3.77 -15.44
N GLU A 49 -12.01 4.10 -15.30
CA GLU A 49 -12.94 3.36 -14.43
C GLU A 49 -13.10 1.92 -14.89
N GLN A 50 -13.26 1.67 -16.19
CA GLN A 50 -13.34 0.32 -16.75
C GLN A 50 -12.04 -0.47 -16.53
N ALA A 51 -10.90 0.17 -16.69
CA ALA A 51 -9.60 -0.47 -16.50
C ALA A 51 -9.37 -0.94 -15.06
N VAL A 52 -9.84 -0.19 -14.06
CA VAL A 52 -9.67 -0.55 -12.64
C VAL A 52 -10.81 -1.43 -12.09
N PHE A 53 -11.96 -1.52 -12.78
CA PHE A 53 -13.13 -2.25 -12.31
C PHE A 53 -13.06 -3.72 -12.71
N THR A 54 -12.34 -4.51 -11.92
CA THR A 54 -12.23 -5.97 -12.06
C THR A 54 -11.81 -6.58 -10.72
N ASP A 55 -12.28 -7.77 -10.40
CA ASP A 55 -11.88 -8.56 -9.25
C ASP A 55 -10.53 -9.29 -9.47
N GLU A 56 -10.12 -9.49 -10.72
CA GLU A 56 -8.87 -10.14 -11.08
C GLU A 56 -7.72 -9.13 -11.13
N LYS A 57 -6.72 -9.37 -10.27
CA LYS A 57 -5.54 -8.52 -10.17
C LYS A 57 -4.77 -8.45 -11.50
N GLN A 58 -4.57 -9.59 -12.16
CA GLN A 58 -3.78 -9.67 -13.39
C GLN A 58 -4.43 -8.86 -14.52
N ILE A 59 -5.74 -8.99 -14.69
CA ILE A 59 -6.49 -8.25 -15.72
C ILE A 59 -6.38 -6.74 -15.47
N ARG A 60 -6.48 -6.31 -14.21
CA ARG A 60 -6.33 -4.90 -13.86
C ARG A 60 -4.94 -4.38 -14.18
N GLU A 61 -3.89 -5.14 -13.86
CA GLU A 61 -2.50 -4.78 -14.16
C GLU A 61 -2.28 -4.69 -15.67
N ASP A 62 -2.82 -5.62 -16.45
CA ASP A 62 -2.72 -5.61 -17.90
C ASP A 62 -3.46 -4.43 -18.53
N ASN A 63 -4.66 -4.10 -18.04
CA ASN A 63 -5.43 -2.94 -18.50
C ASN A 63 -4.67 -1.62 -18.23
N ILE A 64 -4.09 -1.49 -17.03
CA ILE A 64 -3.32 -0.30 -16.67
C ILE A 64 -2.02 -0.21 -17.47
N ARG A 65 -1.38 -1.34 -17.76
CA ARG A 65 -0.20 -1.38 -18.63
C ARG A 65 -0.53 -0.87 -20.03
N GLN A 66 -1.64 -1.29 -20.63
CA GLN A 66 -2.09 -0.80 -21.95
C GLN A 66 -2.34 0.71 -21.94
N ILE A 67 -2.94 1.25 -20.87
CA ILE A 67 -3.11 2.68 -20.69
C ILE A 67 -1.75 3.38 -20.59
N THR A 68 -0.82 2.80 -19.85
CA THR A 68 0.53 3.35 -19.68
C THR A 68 1.26 3.41 -21.02
N GLU A 69 1.28 2.32 -21.77
CA GLU A 69 1.90 2.24 -23.11
C GLU A 69 1.30 3.28 -24.07
N LYS A 70 -0.04 3.43 -24.09
CA LYS A 70 -0.75 4.43 -24.88
C LYS A 70 -0.32 5.87 -24.53
N LEU A 71 -0.12 6.15 -23.26
CA LEU A 71 0.30 7.48 -22.80
C LEU A 71 1.81 7.74 -23.03
N GLU A 72 2.65 6.72 -22.89
CA GLU A 72 4.07 6.78 -23.19
C GLU A 72 4.30 7.10 -24.68
N GLU A 73 3.55 6.44 -25.57
CA GLU A 73 3.58 6.75 -27.01
C GLU A 73 3.11 8.16 -27.31
N ALA A 74 2.05 8.64 -26.64
CA ALA A 74 1.51 9.96 -26.86
C ALA A 74 2.43 11.10 -26.37
N PHE A 75 3.23 10.85 -25.34
CA PHE A 75 4.13 11.85 -24.74
C PHE A 75 5.61 11.60 -25.05
N ILE A 76 5.92 10.79 -26.06
CA ILE A 76 7.29 10.36 -26.38
C ILE A 76 8.25 11.54 -26.62
N ASP A 77 7.74 12.67 -27.11
CA ASP A 77 8.52 13.86 -27.37
C ASP A 77 8.71 14.77 -26.15
N ASN A 78 8.15 14.42 -24.98
CA ASN A 78 8.20 15.23 -23.76
C ASN A 78 8.82 14.44 -22.60
N GLU A 79 10.16 14.50 -22.49
CA GLU A 79 10.91 13.78 -21.44
C GLU A 79 10.49 14.18 -20.01
N GLU A 80 10.13 15.45 -19.80
CA GLU A 80 9.69 15.92 -18.48
C GLU A 80 8.40 15.22 -18.07
N TRP A 81 7.42 15.16 -18.96
CA TRP A 81 6.15 14.48 -18.71
C TRP A 81 6.32 12.96 -18.56
N LEU A 82 7.19 12.36 -19.38
CA LEU A 82 7.49 10.93 -19.26
C LEU A 82 8.05 10.57 -17.89
N SER A 83 8.92 11.41 -17.32
CA SER A 83 9.49 11.17 -16.00
C SER A 83 8.46 11.17 -14.86
N LEU A 84 7.37 11.93 -15.02
CA LEU A 84 6.29 12.06 -14.05
C LEU A 84 5.09 11.16 -14.34
N LEU A 85 5.06 10.52 -15.51
CA LEU A 85 3.88 9.82 -16.03
C LEU A 85 3.43 8.68 -15.12
N GLY A 86 4.35 7.89 -14.60
CA GLY A 86 4.03 6.78 -13.70
C GLY A 86 3.28 7.22 -12.45
N GLU A 87 3.75 8.28 -11.79
CA GLU A 87 3.08 8.85 -10.61
C GLU A 87 1.76 9.52 -10.99
N ALA A 88 1.69 10.18 -12.15
CA ALA A 88 0.46 10.81 -12.64
C ALA A 88 -0.65 9.77 -12.88
N ILE A 89 -0.32 8.66 -13.55
CA ILE A 89 -1.24 7.54 -13.77
C ILE A 89 -1.70 6.94 -12.43
N TYR A 90 -0.77 6.71 -11.49
CA TYR A 90 -1.12 6.20 -10.16
C TYR A 90 -2.07 7.13 -9.42
N GLN A 91 -1.84 8.44 -9.43
CA GLN A 91 -2.74 9.40 -8.81
C GLN A 91 -4.09 9.48 -9.53
N TYR A 92 -4.13 9.32 -10.84
CA TYR A 92 -5.37 9.27 -11.60
C TYR A 92 -6.21 8.04 -11.22
N GLN A 93 -5.59 6.85 -11.18
CA GLN A 93 -6.24 5.64 -10.68
C GLN A 93 -6.80 5.84 -9.27
N LYS A 94 -5.98 6.38 -8.36
CA LYS A 94 -6.36 6.64 -6.97
C LYS A 94 -7.57 7.58 -6.88
N LYS A 95 -7.60 8.66 -7.66
CA LYS A 95 -8.72 9.61 -7.70
C LYS A 95 -9.98 8.93 -8.26
N THR A 96 -9.84 8.11 -9.31
CA THR A 96 -10.93 7.37 -9.93
C THR A 96 -11.54 6.36 -8.96
N VAL A 97 -10.72 5.49 -8.36
CA VAL A 97 -11.18 4.50 -7.37
C VAL A 97 -11.83 5.19 -6.15
N ARG A 98 -11.25 6.29 -5.68
CA ARG A 98 -11.83 7.05 -4.57
C ARG A 98 -13.20 7.64 -4.91
N LYS A 99 -13.38 8.14 -6.14
CA LYS A 99 -14.67 8.61 -6.63
C LYS A 99 -15.69 7.46 -6.69
N MET A 100 -15.31 6.33 -7.26
CA MET A 100 -16.17 5.14 -7.33
C MET A 100 -16.68 4.72 -5.94
N ILE A 101 -15.79 4.67 -4.94
CA ILE A 101 -16.17 4.27 -3.58
C ILE A 101 -17.05 5.32 -2.90
N LEU A 102 -16.67 6.61 -2.96
CA LEU A 102 -17.33 7.65 -2.17
C LEU A 102 -18.61 8.20 -2.81
N LYS A 103 -18.68 8.25 -4.15
CA LYS A 103 -19.82 8.82 -4.87
C LYS A 103 -20.72 7.75 -5.46
N ASP A 104 -20.14 6.74 -6.08
CA ASP A 104 -20.88 5.72 -6.82
C ASP A 104 -21.17 4.47 -5.97
N HIS A 105 -20.60 4.43 -4.73
CA HIS A 105 -20.71 3.30 -3.79
C HIS A 105 -20.31 1.96 -4.41
N LYS A 106 -19.36 1.99 -5.35
CA LYS A 106 -18.81 0.83 -6.05
C LYS A 106 -17.38 0.58 -5.63
N ARG A 107 -17.07 -0.67 -5.31
CA ARG A 107 -15.68 -1.09 -5.10
C ARG A 107 -15.09 -1.60 -6.41
N PRO A 108 -13.79 -1.42 -6.66
CA PRO A 108 -13.14 -1.88 -7.89
C PRO A 108 -13.32 -3.37 -8.18
N ASP A 109 -13.44 -4.19 -7.15
CA ASP A 109 -13.62 -5.63 -7.22
C ASP A 109 -15.10 -6.07 -7.23
N GLY A 110 -16.03 -5.15 -7.44
CA GLY A 110 -17.47 -5.43 -7.54
C GLY A 110 -18.18 -5.81 -6.25
N ARG A 111 -17.47 -5.90 -5.11
CA ARG A 111 -18.08 -6.20 -3.81
C ARG A 111 -18.90 -5.03 -3.28
N ALA A 112 -19.90 -5.30 -2.43
CA ALA A 112 -20.57 -4.26 -1.64
C ALA A 112 -19.60 -3.57 -0.67
N ILE A 113 -19.95 -2.36 -0.22
CA ILE A 113 -19.07 -1.54 0.64
C ILE A 113 -18.71 -2.26 1.96
N ASP A 114 -19.64 -3.00 2.53
CA ASP A 114 -19.53 -3.75 3.78
C ASP A 114 -19.13 -5.23 3.58
N GLN A 115 -19.07 -5.70 2.34
CA GLN A 115 -18.75 -7.09 2.04
C GLN A 115 -17.25 -7.36 2.23
N ILE A 116 -16.91 -8.34 3.06
CA ILE A 116 -15.54 -8.86 3.18
C ILE A 116 -15.25 -9.91 2.10
N ARG A 117 -13.96 -10.14 1.80
CA ARG A 117 -13.56 -11.25 0.92
C ARG A 117 -13.88 -12.59 1.57
N PRO A 118 -14.15 -13.65 0.78
CA PRO A 118 -14.31 -15.00 1.30
C PRO A 118 -13.09 -15.40 2.16
N LEU A 119 -13.36 -15.96 3.33
CA LEU A 119 -12.35 -16.43 4.25
C LEU A 119 -12.43 -17.95 4.38
N ALA A 120 -11.28 -18.61 4.38
CA ALA A 120 -11.15 -20.03 4.70
C ALA A 120 -9.92 -20.26 5.56
N ALA A 121 -9.98 -21.24 6.45
CA ALA A 121 -8.86 -21.67 7.28
C ALA A 121 -8.81 -23.20 7.33
N GLU A 122 -7.63 -23.74 7.12
CA GLU A 122 -7.34 -25.16 7.19
C GLU A 122 -6.17 -25.38 8.11
N VAL A 123 -6.17 -26.47 8.86
CA VAL A 123 -5.09 -26.82 9.80
C VAL A 123 -4.56 -28.22 9.48
N ASP A 124 -3.40 -28.53 10.02
CA ASP A 124 -2.78 -29.86 9.91
C ASP A 124 -2.46 -30.28 8.45
N LEU A 125 -1.93 -29.35 7.67
CA LEU A 125 -1.62 -29.57 6.25
C LEU A 125 -0.30 -30.34 6.03
N LEU A 126 0.69 -30.12 6.90
CA LEU A 126 2.03 -30.68 6.78
C LEU A 126 2.27 -31.71 7.87
N PRO A 127 2.49 -32.99 7.53
CA PRO A 127 2.49 -34.08 8.53
C PRO A 127 3.77 -34.18 9.38
N ARG A 128 4.81 -33.41 9.06
CA ARG A 128 6.12 -33.51 9.74
C ARG A 128 6.51 -32.29 10.55
N VAL A 129 5.58 -31.37 10.77
CA VAL A 129 5.79 -30.16 11.56
C VAL A 129 4.97 -30.23 12.85
N HIS A 130 5.30 -29.38 13.82
CA HIS A 130 4.56 -29.34 15.08
C HIS A 130 3.18 -28.69 14.96
N GLY A 131 2.98 -27.89 13.92
CA GLY A 131 1.68 -27.32 13.53
C GLY A 131 1.77 -26.65 12.19
N SER A 132 0.71 -26.72 11.42
CA SER A 132 0.58 -26.01 10.15
C SER A 132 -0.84 -25.54 9.92
N ALA A 133 -0.98 -24.39 9.28
CA ALA A 133 -2.28 -23.83 8.91
C ALA A 133 -2.18 -23.09 7.58
N MET A 134 -3.26 -23.12 6.83
CA MET A 134 -3.47 -22.27 5.66
C MET A 134 -4.62 -21.30 5.95
N PHE A 135 -4.38 -20.04 5.76
CA PHE A 135 -5.43 -19.02 5.81
C PHE A 135 -5.60 -18.40 4.43
N THR A 136 -6.80 -18.43 3.92
CA THR A 136 -7.17 -17.89 2.60
C THR A 136 -8.11 -16.71 2.77
N ARG A 137 -7.79 -15.60 2.10
CA ARG A 137 -8.64 -14.42 1.99
C ARG A 137 -8.76 -14.00 0.53
N GLY A 138 -9.84 -14.41 -0.11
CA GLY A 138 -10.01 -14.25 -1.56
C GLY A 138 -8.91 -14.98 -2.32
N GLN A 139 -8.08 -14.24 -3.05
CA GLN A 139 -6.96 -14.79 -3.84
C GLN A 139 -5.64 -14.87 -3.07
N THR A 140 -5.59 -14.35 -1.84
CA THR A 140 -4.37 -14.37 -1.02
C THR A 140 -4.38 -15.55 -0.07
N GLN A 141 -3.29 -16.31 -0.05
CA GLN A 141 -3.10 -17.43 0.88
C GLN A 141 -1.84 -17.23 1.70
N ILE A 142 -1.91 -17.61 2.96
CA ILE A 142 -0.78 -17.61 3.89
C ILE A 142 -0.66 -19.01 4.50
N CYS A 143 0.50 -19.65 4.32
CA CYS A 143 0.82 -20.89 5.00
C CYS A 143 1.66 -20.57 6.24
N THR A 144 1.17 -20.97 7.40
CA THR A 144 1.88 -20.83 8.67
C THR A 144 2.39 -22.19 9.12
N VAL A 145 3.67 -22.24 9.48
CA VAL A 145 4.31 -23.45 10.03
C VAL A 145 4.84 -23.12 11.42
N THR A 146 4.48 -23.95 12.39
CA THR A 146 4.86 -23.78 13.79
C THR A 146 5.89 -24.81 14.20
N THR A 147 6.94 -24.37 14.88
CA THR A 147 7.92 -25.22 15.54
C THR A 147 7.85 -25.00 17.04
N LEU A 148 7.70 -26.08 17.80
CA LEU A 148 7.77 -26.08 19.26
C LEU A 148 9.14 -26.60 19.68
N ALA A 149 9.76 -25.97 20.66
CA ALA A 149 11.06 -26.33 21.17
C ALA A 149 11.13 -26.13 22.69
N PRO A 150 12.04 -26.81 23.41
CA PRO A 150 12.30 -26.55 24.82
C PRO A 150 12.89 -25.12 25.02
N LEU A 151 12.79 -24.63 26.25
CA LEU A 151 13.28 -23.28 26.59
C LEU A 151 14.78 -23.06 26.33
N SER A 152 15.57 -24.14 26.31
CA SER A 152 17.00 -24.11 25.97
C SER A 152 17.27 -23.61 24.55
N GLU A 153 16.28 -23.76 23.65
CA GLU A 153 16.36 -23.39 22.24
C GLU A 153 15.86 -21.95 21.99
N ALA A 154 15.56 -21.20 23.04
CA ALA A 154 15.17 -19.80 22.89
C ALA A 154 16.29 -19.00 22.23
N GLN A 155 15.93 -18.08 21.33
CA GLN A 155 16.89 -17.23 20.64
C GLN A 155 17.67 -16.39 21.67
N ARG A 156 19.00 -16.46 21.63
CA ARG A 156 19.84 -15.56 22.42
C ARG A 156 19.89 -14.20 21.72
N LEU A 157 19.71 -13.15 22.53
CA LEU A 157 19.85 -11.77 22.07
C LEU A 157 21.23 -11.28 22.49
N ASP A 158 22.00 -10.87 21.49
CA ASP A 158 23.33 -10.30 21.66
C ASP A 158 23.30 -8.84 21.21
N GLY A 159 22.80 -7.99 22.05
CA GLY A 159 22.60 -6.55 21.81
C GLY A 159 23.18 -5.70 22.90
N LEU A 160 23.05 -4.39 22.77
CA LEU A 160 23.49 -3.40 23.75
C LEU A 160 22.53 -3.29 24.97
N ASP A 161 21.34 -3.86 24.86
CA ASP A 161 20.35 -3.90 25.94
C ASP A 161 20.53 -5.19 26.75
N GLU A 162 20.94 -5.04 28.01
CA GLU A 162 21.19 -6.15 28.93
C GLU A 162 19.90 -6.64 29.62
N SER A 163 18.76 -5.98 29.43
CA SER A 163 17.51 -6.29 30.11
C SER A 163 16.86 -7.59 29.64
N GLU A 164 17.00 -7.94 28.36
CA GLU A 164 16.48 -9.16 27.77
C GLU A 164 17.59 -9.96 27.07
N THR A 165 17.93 -11.12 27.62
CA THR A 165 18.98 -11.99 27.05
C THR A 165 18.46 -13.07 26.14
N THR A 166 17.14 -13.33 26.14
CA THR A 166 16.51 -14.39 25.33
C THR A 166 15.15 -14.01 24.82
N LYS A 167 14.81 -14.46 23.62
CA LYS A 167 13.50 -14.32 23.01
C LYS A 167 12.85 -15.67 22.81
N ARG A 168 11.75 -15.94 23.48
CA ARG A 168 11.06 -17.23 23.49
C ARG A 168 10.07 -17.43 22.35
N TYR A 169 9.49 -16.33 21.85
CA TYR A 169 8.48 -16.35 20.79
C TYR A 169 8.97 -15.54 19.59
N MET A 170 8.86 -16.14 18.42
CA MET A 170 9.16 -15.50 17.15
C MET A 170 8.02 -15.75 16.18
N HIS A 171 7.57 -14.68 15.53
CA HIS A 171 6.63 -14.76 14.42
C HIS A 171 7.27 -14.06 13.23
N HIS A 172 7.71 -14.86 12.28
CA HIS A 172 8.29 -14.34 11.03
C HIS A 172 7.21 -14.28 9.97
N TYR A 173 7.13 -13.14 9.31
CA TYR A 173 6.23 -12.91 8.19
C TYR A 173 7.09 -12.61 6.97
N ASN A 174 7.19 -13.59 6.07
CA ASN A 174 8.08 -13.54 4.93
C ASN A 174 7.28 -13.46 3.62
N PHE A 175 7.78 -12.65 2.69
CA PHE A 175 7.20 -12.46 1.36
C PHE A 175 8.15 -12.99 0.29
#